data_ffbd49969844fa03845fb723a5160352
#
_entry.id   ffbd49969844fa03845fb723a5160352
#
_cell.length_a   1.000
_cell.length_b   1.000
_cell.length_c   1.000
_cell.angle_alpha   90.00
_cell.angle_beta   90.00
_cell.angle_gamma   90.00
#
_symmetry.space_group_name_H-M   'P 1'
#
loop_
_entity.id
_entity.type
_entity.pdbx_description
1 polymer ?
#
loop_
_entity_poly.entity_id
_entity_poly.type
_entity_poly.pdbx_seq_one_letter_code
_entity_poly.pdbx_strand_id
1 'polypeptide(L)'
;VVEGEKFQMLMSLKDEIESQLWNELSYYWIIFGYTVLVVLTFMSLILFIYNYRPSIFQDNREITFIFLNVVGMISLMTIVVNFDVRFLYAVPICILPLILKTFFDPRLGLFTHVITVLNLGFVVPNSFEFVFLQMMVGIVTILSITQLQNRANLFITVGRIVLVYLVCYIGFTITREGGIGKIDFLVIGLFLLNGLLT
;
A
#
# COMPACT_ATOMS: atom_id res chain seq x y z
N VAL A 1 -12.69 -16.51 -56.87
CA VAL A 1 -11.86 -15.40 -56.29
C VAL A 1 -12.63 -14.72 -55.18
N VAL A 2 -13.92 -14.41 -55.35
CA VAL A 2 -14.75 -13.73 -54.31
C VAL A 2 -15.04 -14.60 -53.09
N GLU A 3 -15.06 -15.91 -53.21
CA GLU A 3 -15.24 -16.85 -52.08
C GLU A 3 -14.00 -16.93 -51.19
N GLY A 4 -12.79 -16.80 -51.74
CA GLY A 4 -11.55 -16.81 -50.98
C GLY A 4 -11.39 -15.55 -50.10
N GLU A 5 -11.75 -14.37 -50.59
CA GLU A 5 -11.72 -13.12 -49.84
C GLU A 5 -12.73 -13.12 -48.67
N LYS A 6 -13.95 -13.60 -48.94
CA LYS A 6 -14.98 -13.75 -47.91
C LYS A 6 -14.57 -14.74 -46.82
N PHE A 7 -13.91 -15.83 -47.20
CA PHE A 7 -13.40 -16.80 -46.22
C PHE A 7 -12.27 -16.24 -45.35
N GLN A 8 -11.34 -15.50 -45.95
CA GLN A 8 -10.29 -14.82 -45.18
C GLN A 8 -10.85 -13.74 -44.23
N MET A 9 -11.86 -12.99 -44.69
CA MET A 9 -12.54 -11.99 -43.87
C MET A 9 -13.32 -12.62 -42.70
N LEU A 10 -13.95 -13.77 -42.91
CA LEU A 10 -14.61 -14.52 -41.85
C LEU A 10 -13.62 -15.12 -40.85
N MET A 11 -12.47 -15.59 -41.31
CA MET A 11 -11.42 -16.08 -40.42
C MET A 11 -10.82 -14.96 -39.55
N SER A 12 -10.49 -13.82 -40.15
CA SER A 12 -9.99 -12.67 -39.38
C SER A 12 -11.01 -12.15 -38.36
N LEU A 13 -12.29 -12.11 -38.70
CA LEU A 13 -13.38 -11.76 -37.82
C LEU A 13 -13.52 -12.77 -36.65
N LYS A 14 -13.39 -14.07 -36.95
CA LYS A 14 -13.40 -15.10 -35.93
C LYS A 14 -12.23 -14.97 -34.97
N ASP A 15 -11.02 -14.77 -35.49
CA ASP A 15 -9.81 -14.59 -34.65
C ASP A 15 -9.90 -13.32 -33.79
N GLU A 16 -10.49 -12.24 -34.30
CA GLU A 16 -10.74 -11.01 -33.59
C GLU A 16 -11.77 -11.22 -32.44
N ILE A 17 -12.87 -11.90 -32.71
CA ILE A 17 -13.88 -12.23 -31.69
C ILE A 17 -13.30 -13.18 -30.63
N GLU A 18 -12.55 -14.21 -31.04
CA GLU A 18 -11.88 -15.10 -30.09
C GLU A 18 -10.87 -14.35 -29.21
N SER A 19 -10.07 -13.46 -29.78
CA SER A 19 -9.11 -12.65 -29.00
C SER A 19 -9.81 -11.70 -28.03
N GLN A 20 -10.93 -11.11 -28.40
CA GLN A 20 -11.74 -10.26 -27.52
C GLN A 20 -12.34 -11.08 -26.37
N LEU A 21 -12.91 -12.25 -26.65
CA LEU A 21 -13.46 -13.14 -25.63
C LEU A 21 -12.39 -13.62 -24.64
N TRP A 22 -11.20 -13.98 -25.14
CA TRP A 22 -10.06 -14.34 -24.28
C TRP A 22 -9.59 -13.18 -23.43
N ASN A 23 -9.57 -11.96 -23.95
CA ASN A 23 -9.23 -10.76 -23.19
C ASN A 23 -10.26 -10.47 -22.10
N GLU A 24 -11.56 -10.59 -22.37
CA GLU A 24 -12.60 -10.43 -21.35
C GLU A 24 -12.52 -11.51 -20.26
N LEU A 25 -12.38 -12.78 -20.65
CA LEU A 25 -12.23 -13.88 -19.69
C LEU A 25 -10.95 -13.70 -18.85
N SER A 26 -9.84 -13.30 -19.45
CA SER A 26 -8.60 -12.96 -18.72
C SER A 26 -8.82 -11.86 -17.70
N TYR A 27 -9.57 -10.83 -18.04
CA TYR A 27 -9.88 -9.72 -17.14
C TYR A 27 -10.66 -10.18 -15.89
N TYR A 28 -11.68 -11.03 -16.05
CA TYR A 28 -12.41 -11.61 -14.92
C TYR A 28 -11.53 -12.49 -14.03
N TRP A 29 -10.63 -13.29 -14.62
CA TRP A 29 -9.67 -14.10 -13.86
C TRP A 29 -8.68 -13.25 -13.07
N ILE A 30 -8.22 -12.14 -13.63
CA ILE A 30 -7.35 -11.18 -12.94
C ILE A 30 -8.08 -10.56 -11.74
N ILE A 31 -9.31 -10.05 -11.93
CA ILE A 31 -10.12 -9.49 -10.83
C ILE A 31 -10.36 -10.55 -9.76
N PHE A 32 -10.71 -11.77 -10.15
CA PHE A 32 -10.91 -12.86 -9.20
C PHE A 32 -9.63 -13.13 -8.38
N GLY A 33 -8.46 -13.16 -9.02
CA GLY A 33 -7.17 -13.33 -8.35
C GLY A 33 -6.91 -12.23 -7.31
N TYR A 34 -7.07 -10.95 -7.70
CA TYR A 34 -6.93 -9.83 -6.75
C TYR A 34 -7.93 -9.93 -5.60
N THR A 35 -9.18 -10.28 -5.87
CA THR A 35 -10.20 -10.43 -4.84
C THR A 35 -9.82 -11.51 -3.83
N VAL A 36 -9.33 -12.67 -4.28
CA VAL A 36 -8.86 -13.74 -3.41
C VAL A 36 -7.70 -13.28 -2.52
N LEU A 37 -6.72 -12.56 -3.08
CA LEU A 37 -5.58 -12.05 -2.32
C LEU A 37 -6.00 -11.01 -1.29
N VAL A 38 -6.88 -10.09 -1.63
CA VAL A 38 -7.42 -9.08 -0.70
C VAL A 38 -8.20 -9.76 0.43
N VAL A 39 -9.08 -10.72 0.11
CA VAL A 39 -9.83 -11.49 1.11
C VAL A 39 -8.88 -12.24 2.05
N LEU A 40 -7.83 -12.85 1.52
CA LEU A 40 -6.82 -13.56 2.31
C LEU A 40 -6.10 -12.63 3.30
N THR A 41 -5.72 -11.43 2.88
CA THR A 41 -5.07 -10.44 3.76
C THR A 41 -6.01 -9.97 4.87
N PHE A 42 -7.26 -9.64 4.56
CA PHE A 42 -8.25 -9.27 5.58
C PHE A 42 -8.59 -10.44 6.50
N MET A 43 -8.68 -11.66 5.98
CA MET A 43 -8.91 -12.84 6.79
C MET A 43 -7.77 -13.08 7.77
N SER A 44 -6.52 -12.86 7.36
CA SER A 44 -5.37 -12.96 8.26
C SER A 44 -5.42 -11.91 9.38
N LEU A 45 -5.92 -10.69 9.11
CA LEU A 45 -6.13 -9.66 10.13
C LEU A 45 -7.21 -10.09 11.12
N ILE A 46 -8.34 -10.59 10.65
CA ILE A 46 -9.42 -11.11 11.51
C ILE A 46 -8.93 -12.26 12.39
N LEU A 47 -8.21 -13.22 11.81
CA LEU A 47 -7.64 -14.35 12.55
C LEU A 47 -6.61 -13.89 13.60
N PHE A 48 -5.81 -12.88 13.29
CA PHE A 48 -4.88 -12.28 14.23
C PHE A 48 -5.63 -11.68 15.43
N ILE A 49 -6.65 -10.85 15.18
CA ILE A 49 -7.45 -10.22 16.24
C ILE A 49 -8.15 -11.30 17.07
N TYR A 50 -8.77 -12.29 16.43
CA TYR A 50 -9.47 -13.39 17.09
C TYR A 50 -8.56 -14.19 18.05
N ASN A 51 -7.37 -14.57 17.60
CA ASN A 51 -6.46 -15.43 18.37
C ASN A 51 -5.65 -14.64 19.42
N TYR A 52 -5.25 -13.44 19.13
CA TYR A 52 -4.32 -12.68 19.98
C TYR A 52 -4.98 -11.56 20.78
N ARG A 53 -6.17 -11.10 20.37
CA ARG A 53 -6.89 -9.99 20.99
C ARG A 53 -8.40 -10.25 21.08
N PRO A 54 -8.82 -11.31 21.81
CA PRO A 54 -10.23 -11.68 21.89
C PRO A 54 -11.10 -10.60 22.54
N SER A 55 -10.54 -9.74 23.40
CA SER A 55 -11.26 -8.57 23.95
C SER A 55 -11.68 -7.59 22.87
N ILE A 56 -10.78 -7.27 21.93
CA ILE A 56 -11.05 -6.40 20.78
C ILE A 56 -12.08 -7.05 19.84
N PHE A 57 -11.96 -8.38 19.65
CA PHE A 57 -12.87 -9.13 18.78
C PHE A 57 -14.32 -9.13 19.30
N GLN A 58 -14.51 -9.03 20.60
CA GLN A 58 -15.86 -8.99 21.23
C GLN A 58 -16.48 -7.57 21.19
N ASP A 59 -15.69 -6.52 21.01
CA ASP A 59 -16.20 -5.15 20.92
C ASP A 59 -16.30 -4.71 19.45
N ASN A 60 -17.54 -4.64 18.96
CA ASN A 60 -17.84 -4.21 17.60
C ASN A 60 -17.31 -2.79 17.28
N ARG A 61 -17.18 -1.92 18.28
CA ARG A 61 -16.69 -0.54 18.09
C ARG A 61 -15.19 -0.56 17.79
N GLU A 62 -14.43 -1.36 18.54
CA GLU A 62 -12.98 -1.47 18.35
C GLU A 62 -12.63 -2.10 16.99
N ILE A 63 -13.32 -3.18 16.62
CA ILE A 63 -13.17 -3.79 15.29
C ILE A 63 -13.50 -2.78 14.19
N THR A 64 -14.67 -2.12 14.30
CA THR A 64 -15.08 -1.13 13.29
C THR A 64 -14.07 -0.01 13.16
N PHE A 65 -13.50 0.47 14.28
CA PHE A 65 -12.46 1.49 14.27
C PHE A 65 -11.20 1.04 13.52
N ILE A 66 -10.73 -0.21 13.74
CA ILE A 66 -9.56 -0.76 13.04
C ILE A 66 -9.83 -0.83 11.53
N PHE A 67 -10.96 -1.44 11.13
CA PHE A 67 -11.30 -1.58 9.72
C PHE A 67 -11.53 -0.24 9.03
N LEU A 68 -12.17 0.72 9.69
CA LEU A 68 -12.38 2.06 9.18
C LEU A 68 -11.05 2.78 8.89
N ASN A 69 -10.06 2.65 9.78
CA ASN A 69 -8.73 3.19 9.54
C ASN A 69 -8.03 2.52 8.35
N VAL A 70 -8.11 1.18 8.23
CA VAL A 70 -7.51 0.44 7.11
C VAL A 70 -8.16 0.85 5.78
N VAL A 71 -9.48 0.79 5.71
CA VAL A 71 -10.24 1.16 4.50
C VAL A 71 -10.03 2.64 4.16
N GLY A 72 -10.01 3.51 5.17
CA GLY A 72 -9.73 4.93 5.00
C GLY A 72 -8.37 5.19 4.36
N MET A 73 -7.31 4.50 4.81
CA MET A 73 -5.97 4.62 4.24
C MET A 73 -5.89 4.07 2.81
N ILE A 74 -6.53 2.93 2.53
CA ILE A 74 -6.59 2.37 1.17
C ILE A 74 -7.34 3.33 0.24
N SER A 75 -8.49 3.86 0.67
CA SER A 75 -9.28 4.82 -0.11
C SER A 75 -8.50 6.11 -0.39
N LEU A 76 -7.85 6.67 0.63
CA LEU A 76 -7.04 7.87 0.49
C LEU A 76 -5.91 7.67 -0.51
N MET A 77 -5.18 6.55 -0.41
CA MET A 77 -4.12 6.23 -1.37
C MET A 77 -4.66 6.04 -2.78
N THR A 78 -5.79 5.34 -2.94
CA THR A 78 -6.41 5.13 -4.25
C THR A 78 -6.79 6.46 -4.91
N ILE A 79 -7.35 7.40 -4.14
CA ILE A 79 -7.68 8.75 -4.64
C ILE A 79 -6.41 9.48 -5.09
N VAL A 80 -5.35 9.44 -4.28
CA VAL A 80 -4.08 10.13 -4.59
C VAL A 80 -3.42 9.54 -5.83
N VAL A 81 -3.35 8.22 -5.95
CA VAL A 81 -2.76 7.54 -7.12
C VAL A 81 -3.54 7.84 -8.40
N ASN A 82 -4.88 7.90 -8.33
CA ASN A 82 -5.72 8.26 -9.48
C ASN A 82 -5.59 9.74 -9.87
N PHE A 83 -5.25 10.62 -8.92
CA PHE A 83 -5.02 12.03 -9.21
C PHE A 83 -3.64 12.24 -9.86
N ASP A 84 -2.58 11.81 -9.20
CA ASP A 84 -1.21 11.82 -9.74
C ASP A 84 -0.31 10.89 -8.91
N VAL A 85 0.26 9.89 -9.57
CA VAL A 85 1.15 8.88 -8.97
C VAL A 85 2.34 9.50 -8.23
N ARG A 86 2.79 10.69 -8.61
CA ARG A 86 3.92 11.37 -7.96
C ARG A 86 3.64 11.70 -6.49
N PHE A 87 2.39 11.95 -6.13
CA PHE A 87 2.00 12.29 -4.75
C PHE A 87 1.84 11.10 -3.83
N LEU A 88 2.03 9.87 -4.32
CA LEU A 88 1.92 8.66 -3.49
C LEU A 88 2.82 8.69 -2.24
N TYR A 89 3.98 9.32 -2.34
CA TYR A 89 4.93 9.43 -1.23
C TYR A 89 4.58 10.54 -0.22
N ALA A 90 3.62 11.41 -0.54
CA ALA A 90 3.10 12.41 0.39
C ALA A 90 2.07 11.82 1.37
N VAL A 91 1.47 10.66 1.05
CA VAL A 91 0.45 10.05 1.90
C VAL A 91 1.08 9.48 3.17
N PRO A 92 0.70 9.96 4.36
CA PRO A 92 1.33 9.58 5.62
C PRO A 92 0.75 8.26 6.16
N ILE A 93 1.10 7.14 5.54
CA ILE A 93 0.60 5.81 5.92
C ILE A 93 1.05 5.42 7.33
N CYS A 94 2.16 6.00 7.81
CA CYS A 94 2.68 5.77 9.16
C CYS A 94 1.75 6.28 10.28
N ILE A 95 0.76 7.11 9.96
CA ILE A 95 -0.30 7.49 10.89
C ILE A 95 -1.07 6.26 11.36
N LEU A 96 -1.34 5.28 10.50
CA LEU A 96 -2.10 4.09 10.85
C LEU A 96 -1.48 3.30 12.02
N PRO A 97 -0.22 2.83 11.96
CA PRO A 97 0.39 2.12 13.07
C PRO A 97 0.55 2.98 14.32
N LEU A 98 0.67 4.30 14.15
CA LEU A 98 0.77 5.26 15.25
C LEU A 98 -0.55 5.38 16.01
N ILE A 99 -1.67 5.54 15.30
CA ILE A 99 -3.01 5.57 15.89
C ILE A 99 -3.28 4.24 16.62
N LEU A 100 -3.09 3.11 15.94
CA LEU A 100 -3.40 1.80 16.52
C LEU A 100 -2.51 1.45 17.72
N LYS A 101 -1.24 1.87 17.71
CA LYS A 101 -0.37 1.73 18.87
C LYS A 101 -0.85 2.57 20.05
N THR A 102 -1.39 3.75 19.79
CA THR A 102 -1.85 4.67 20.85
C THR A 102 -3.12 4.17 21.52
N PHE A 103 -4.07 3.65 20.75
CA PHE A 103 -5.36 3.20 21.26
C PHE A 103 -5.35 1.74 21.73
N PHE A 104 -4.48 0.90 21.17
CA PHE A 104 -4.44 -0.52 21.48
C PHE A 104 -3.02 -0.94 21.92
N ASP A 105 -2.24 -1.51 20.99
CA ASP A 105 -0.89 -1.98 21.29
C ASP A 105 0.02 -1.98 20.03
N PRO A 106 1.36 -2.01 20.24
CA PRO A 106 2.31 -1.98 19.13
C PRO A 106 2.21 -3.17 18.18
N ARG A 107 1.83 -4.35 18.69
CA ARG A 107 1.75 -5.58 17.87
C ARG A 107 0.59 -5.50 16.89
N LEU A 108 -0.59 -5.07 17.38
CA LEU A 108 -1.75 -4.86 16.53
C LEU A 108 -1.47 -3.76 15.50
N GLY A 109 -0.88 -2.63 15.94
CA GLY A 109 -0.51 -1.54 15.04
C GLY A 109 0.41 -1.99 13.93
N LEU A 110 1.46 -2.75 14.24
CA LEU A 110 2.39 -3.28 13.23
C LEU A 110 1.69 -4.26 12.28
N PHE A 111 0.95 -5.22 12.81
CA PHE A 111 0.29 -6.23 11.99
C PHE A 111 -0.72 -5.62 11.04
N THR A 112 -1.56 -4.69 11.54
CA THR A 112 -2.54 -3.98 10.70
C THR A 112 -1.84 -3.12 9.63
N HIS A 113 -0.72 -2.47 9.98
CA HIS A 113 0.09 -1.73 9.01
C HIS A 113 0.62 -2.63 7.89
N VAL A 114 1.18 -3.78 8.23
CA VAL A 114 1.65 -4.79 7.25
C VAL A 114 0.53 -5.17 6.30
N ILE A 115 -0.64 -5.52 6.82
CA ILE A 115 -1.80 -5.90 6.01
C ILE A 115 -2.24 -4.75 5.09
N THR A 116 -2.28 -3.53 5.61
CA THR A 116 -2.65 -2.35 4.82
C THR A 116 -1.65 -2.08 3.69
N VAL A 117 -0.36 -2.13 3.98
CA VAL A 117 0.72 -1.93 2.99
C VAL A 117 0.69 -3.01 1.91
N LEU A 118 0.42 -4.28 2.26
CA LEU A 118 0.24 -5.34 1.27
C LEU A 118 -0.94 -5.08 0.33
N ASN A 119 -2.08 -4.62 0.86
CA ASN A 119 -3.23 -4.24 0.02
C ASN A 119 -2.92 -3.03 -0.86
N LEU A 120 -2.20 -2.03 -0.35
CA LEU A 120 -1.77 -0.87 -1.13
C LEU A 120 -0.81 -1.26 -2.25
N GLY A 121 -0.02 -2.31 -2.08
CA GLY A 121 0.85 -2.86 -3.12
C GLY A 121 0.10 -3.29 -4.39
N PHE A 122 -1.21 -3.59 -4.32
CA PHE A 122 -2.01 -3.89 -5.51
C PHE A 122 -2.48 -2.63 -6.25
N VAL A 123 -2.48 -1.48 -5.59
CA VAL A 123 -2.98 -0.20 -6.13
C VAL A 123 -1.85 0.64 -6.72
N VAL A 124 -0.65 0.53 -6.14
CA VAL A 124 0.47 1.42 -6.44
C VAL A 124 1.37 0.85 -7.54
N PRO A 125 1.75 1.65 -8.56
CA PRO A 125 2.80 1.27 -9.49
C PRO A 125 4.13 1.14 -8.73
N ASN A 126 5.05 0.29 -9.21
CA ASN A 126 6.30 -0.07 -8.52
C ASN A 126 6.06 -0.63 -7.10
N SER A 127 5.11 -1.55 -7.00
CA SER A 127 4.63 -2.14 -5.74
C SER A 127 5.74 -2.59 -4.79
N PHE A 128 6.81 -3.21 -5.30
CA PHE A 128 7.90 -3.71 -4.47
C PHE A 128 8.65 -2.59 -3.73
N GLU A 129 9.03 -1.52 -4.45
CA GLU A 129 9.70 -0.36 -3.87
C GLU A 129 8.83 0.30 -2.80
N PHE A 130 7.56 0.53 -3.14
CA PHE A 130 6.60 1.14 -2.23
C PHE A 130 6.37 0.30 -0.97
N VAL A 131 6.08 -1.00 -1.12
CA VAL A 131 5.84 -1.91 0.00
C VAL A 131 7.07 -1.98 0.90
N PHE A 132 8.27 -2.13 0.33
CA PHE A 132 9.50 -2.16 1.11
C PHE A 132 9.71 -0.88 1.93
N LEU A 133 9.56 0.29 1.28
CA LEU A 133 9.66 1.60 1.90
C LEU A 133 8.69 1.73 3.09
N GLN A 134 7.42 1.46 2.86
CA GLN A 134 6.37 1.60 3.88
C GLN A 134 6.55 0.61 5.03
N MET A 135 7.00 -0.62 4.76
CA MET A 135 7.31 -1.62 5.79
C MET A 135 8.43 -1.14 6.70
N MET A 136 9.56 -0.69 6.12
CA MET A 136 10.71 -0.21 6.90
C MET A 136 10.32 0.99 7.78
N VAL A 137 9.59 1.94 7.19
CA VAL A 137 9.15 3.13 7.92
C VAL A 137 8.14 2.79 9.02
N GLY A 138 7.19 1.87 8.76
CA GLY A 138 6.23 1.42 9.77
C GLY A 138 6.90 0.74 10.97
N ILE A 139 7.90 -0.11 10.73
CA ILE A 139 8.69 -0.73 11.80
C ILE A 139 9.40 0.33 12.64
N VAL A 140 10.09 1.27 11.99
CA VAL A 140 10.82 2.34 12.69
C VAL A 140 9.86 3.26 13.45
N THR A 141 8.70 3.56 12.90
CA THR A 141 7.65 4.33 13.57
C THR A 141 7.25 3.66 14.89
N ILE A 142 6.94 2.37 14.86
CA ILE A 142 6.55 1.64 16.08
C ILE A 142 7.68 1.55 17.09
N LEU A 143 8.91 1.31 16.65
CA LEU A 143 10.06 1.23 17.54
C LEU A 143 10.44 2.58 18.14
N SER A 144 10.27 3.67 17.40
CA SER A 144 10.68 5.01 17.83
C SER A 144 9.78 5.59 18.93
N ILE A 145 8.51 5.21 18.97
CA ILE A 145 7.54 5.75 19.92
C ILE A 145 7.52 4.89 21.18
N THR A 146 8.44 5.12 22.07
CA THR A 146 8.45 4.48 23.40
C THR A 146 7.67 5.28 24.45
N GLN A 147 7.58 6.60 24.31
CA GLN A 147 6.86 7.49 25.23
C GLN A 147 6.24 8.66 24.47
N LEU A 148 4.92 8.64 24.27
CA LEU A 148 4.13 9.71 23.62
C LEU A 148 4.00 10.98 24.48
N GLN A 149 4.42 10.93 25.76
CA GLN A 149 4.19 12.02 26.73
C GLN A 149 5.07 13.26 26.49
N ASN A 150 6.18 13.14 25.78
CA ASN A 150 7.10 14.24 25.54
C ASN A 150 7.02 14.74 24.09
N ARG A 151 6.65 16.02 23.91
CA ARG A 151 6.59 16.68 22.60
C ARG A 151 7.91 16.58 21.81
N ALA A 152 9.05 16.63 22.51
CA ALA A 152 10.37 16.45 21.90
C ALA A 152 10.53 15.10 21.22
N ASN A 153 9.95 14.03 21.77
CA ASN A 153 10.02 12.69 21.18
C ASN A 153 9.24 12.57 19.86
N LEU A 154 8.19 13.37 19.68
CA LEU A 154 7.46 13.42 18.40
C LEU A 154 8.35 13.98 17.29
N PHE A 155 9.04 15.09 17.52
CA PHE A 155 9.97 15.66 16.53
C PHE A 155 11.10 14.69 16.16
N ILE A 156 11.65 14.00 17.18
CA ILE A 156 12.69 12.99 16.95
C ILE A 156 12.13 11.82 16.12
N THR A 157 10.90 11.39 16.38
CA THR A 157 10.25 10.32 15.62
C THR A 157 10.03 10.73 14.17
N VAL A 158 9.51 11.93 13.91
CA VAL A 158 9.36 12.49 12.57
C VAL A 158 10.70 12.50 11.83
N GLY A 159 11.77 13.00 12.50
CA GLY A 159 13.11 12.99 11.91
C GLY A 159 13.62 11.60 11.55
N ARG A 160 13.36 10.59 12.39
CA ARG A 160 13.71 9.18 12.10
C ARG A 160 12.91 8.63 10.91
N ILE A 161 11.61 8.90 10.83
CA ILE A 161 10.74 8.51 9.73
C ILE A 161 11.28 9.06 8.40
N VAL A 162 11.52 10.37 8.34
CA VAL A 162 12.07 11.04 7.15
C VAL A 162 13.44 10.47 6.77
N LEU A 163 14.30 10.24 7.75
CA LEU A 163 15.62 9.65 7.51
C LEU A 163 15.51 8.26 6.86
N VAL A 164 14.62 7.40 7.37
CA VAL A 164 14.42 6.07 6.80
C VAL A 164 13.89 6.15 5.38
N TYR A 165 12.93 7.04 5.10
CA TYR A 165 12.46 7.28 3.73
C TYR A 165 13.61 7.66 2.81
N LEU A 166 14.45 8.61 3.21
CA LEU A 166 15.58 9.07 2.40
C LEU A 166 16.60 7.95 2.15
N VAL A 167 16.99 7.20 3.18
CA VAL A 167 17.96 6.11 3.04
C VAL A 167 17.43 5.02 2.11
N CYS A 168 16.18 4.60 2.27
CA CYS A 168 15.57 3.60 1.40
C CYS A 168 15.44 4.12 -0.05
N TYR A 169 14.98 5.35 -0.25
CA TYR A 169 14.85 5.96 -1.57
C TYR A 169 16.20 6.04 -2.30
N ILE A 170 17.25 6.53 -1.62
CA ILE A 170 18.60 6.57 -2.18
C ILE A 170 19.07 5.16 -2.54
N GLY A 171 18.84 4.17 -1.68
CA GLY A 171 19.18 2.78 -1.95
C GLY A 171 18.52 2.25 -3.21
N PHE A 172 17.20 2.50 -3.39
CA PHE A 172 16.47 2.09 -4.59
C PHE A 172 16.95 2.85 -5.85
N THR A 173 17.19 4.15 -5.73
CA THR A 173 17.70 4.98 -6.85
C THR A 173 19.04 4.44 -7.33
N ILE A 174 19.98 4.13 -6.42
CA ILE A 174 21.28 3.57 -6.78
C ILE A 174 21.11 2.20 -7.46
N THR A 175 20.23 1.35 -6.95
CA THR A 175 20.00 0.01 -7.50
C THR A 175 19.39 0.04 -8.89
N ARG A 176 18.48 0.99 -9.16
CA ARG A 176 17.79 1.10 -10.46
C ARG A 176 18.62 1.82 -11.52
N GLU A 177 19.35 2.85 -11.11
CA GLU A 177 19.97 3.80 -12.04
C GLU A 177 21.49 3.71 -12.10
N GLY A 178 22.07 2.90 -11.22
CA GLY A 178 23.52 2.72 -11.13
C GLY A 178 24.30 3.96 -10.64
N GLY A 179 23.61 4.97 -10.10
CA GLY A 179 24.25 6.20 -9.62
C GLY A 179 23.32 7.17 -8.90
N ILE A 180 23.93 8.16 -8.25
CA ILE A 180 23.20 9.18 -7.43
C ILE A 180 22.67 10.34 -8.27
N GLY A 181 23.04 10.44 -9.57
CA GLY A 181 22.82 11.61 -10.41
C GLY A 181 21.35 11.89 -10.81
N LYS A 182 20.42 10.96 -10.50
CA LYS A 182 19.00 11.08 -10.89
C LYS A 182 18.04 11.14 -9.68
N ILE A 183 18.52 11.63 -8.54
CA ILE A 183 17.66 11.87 -7.37
C ILE A 183 16.67 12.98 -7.71
N ASP A 184 15.38 12.66 -7.58
CA ASP A 184 14.31 13.65 -7.77
C ASP A 184 14.08 14.42 -6.45
N PHE A 185 14.42 15.69 -6.45
CA PHE A 185 14.24 16.59 -5.29
C PHE A 185 12.77 16.77 -4.92
N LEU A 186 11.84 16.59 -5.86
CA LEU A 186 10.41 16.64 -5.58
C LEU A 186 10.03 15.48 -4.63
N VAL A 187 10.52 14.27 -4.87
CA VAL A 187 10.27 13.10 -4.02
C VAL A 187 10.81 13.32 -2.60
N ILE A 188 11.98 13.94 -2.46
CA ILE A 188 12.53 14.32 -1.16
C ILE A 188 11.59 15.29 -0.44
N GLY A 189 11.08 16.31 -1.15
CA GLY A 189 10.09 17.25 -0.61
C GLY A 189 8.81 16.56 -0.14
N LEU A 190 8.34 15.55 -0.87
CA LEU A 190 7.16 14.75 -0.50
C LEU A 190 7.40 13.90 0.75
N PHE A 191 8.61 13.36 0.97
CA PHE A 191 8.94 12.66 2.22
C PHE A 191 8.98 13.60 3.42
N LEU A 192 9.48 14.83 3.25
CA LEU A 192 9.42 15.85 4.30
C LEU A 192 7.98 16.20 4.65
N LEU A 193 7.14 16.39 3.64
CA LEU A 193 5.71 16.63 3.81
C LEU A 193 5.01 15.46 4.51
N ASN A 194 5.31 14.23 4.12
CA ASN A 194 4.80 13.01 4.77
C ASN A 194 5.16 12.98 6.25
N GLY A 195 6.43 13.26 6.58
CA GLY A 195 6.88 13.31 7.97
C GLY A 195 6.18 14.41 8.80
N LEU A 196 5.90 15.57 8.20
CA LEU A 196 5.16 16.66 8.85
C LEU A 196 3.68 16.33 9.07
N LEU A 197 3.09 15.54 8.18
CA LEU A 197 1.70 15.11 8.29
C LEU A 197 1.53 13.93 9.27
N THR A 198 2.60 13.21 9.60
CA THR A 198 2.62 12.08 10.56
C THR A 198 2.81 12.54 11.98
#